data_10915dae82e7601d7fd764c516f3c6ee
#
_entry.id   10915dae82e7601d7fd764c516f3c6ee
#
_cell.length_a   1.000
_cell.length_b   1.000
_cell.length_c   1.000
_cell.angle_alpha   90.00
_cell.angle_beta   90.00
_cell.angle_gamma   90.00
#
_symmetry.space_group_name_H-M   'P 1'
#
loop_
_entity.id
_entity.type
_entity.pdbx_description
1 polymer ?
#
loop_
_entity_poly.entity_id
_entity_poly.type
_entity_poly.pdbx_seq_one_letter_code
_entity_poly.pdbx_strand_id
1 'polypeptide(L)'
;GHTNAGTDYYYTYGDALFIVIDTNNYNCATHRNVIEKAVNENKDKKWRIVMFHQDIYGSGLDHSDSDGIILRTQLTPIFDEFDIDVALQGHDHTYSRSYQLSGDGKEHTAFDRSNAYGEDYLTQNNCYTINSDLVTGTIVDPEGTVYMEANSATGSKYYELIPAQQDYIAERSQTWTPSYSVINMTETAVTITTYDADTNKVLEGSSAYTIVKKADTTALNEAVEAAKKQLEADKYTDESVAKVNEAIKNAETIIADNQSTSDKIAEATAYLNEAVAALKAKPEEPADDDTSSDVSKPDDTSKPDDTSKPDDNITNPNTGNM
;
A
#
# COMPACT_ATOMS: atom_id res chain seq x y z
N GLY A 1 -17.06 19.62 -12.75
CA GLY A 1 -17.71 20.70 -12.00
C GLY A 1 -16.94 22.00 -12.09
N HIS A 2 -17.63 23.09 -11.87
CA HIS A 2 -17.04 24.43 -11.77
C HIS A 2 -17.41 25.05 -10.44
N THR A 3 -16.54 25.90 -9.90
CA THR A 3 -16.92 26.80 -8.83
C THR A 3 -17.54 28.09 -9.37
N ASN A 4 -18.12 28.90 -8.48
CA ASN A 4 -18.53 30.26 -8.82
C ASN A 4 -17.37 31.16 -9.22
N ALA A 5 -16.13 30.81 -8.89
CA ALA A 5 -14.92 31.49 -9.34
C ALA A 5 -14.55 31.16 -10.80
N GLY A 6 -15.17 30.16 -11.40
CA GLY A 6 -15.13 29.86 -12.84
C GLY A 6 -13.86 29.20 -13.35
N THR A 7 -12.88 28.94 -12.50
CA THR A 7 -11.56 28.46 -12.89
C THR A 7 -11.19 27.10 -12.30
N ASP A 8 -11.71 26.75 -11.11
CA ASP A 8 -11.49 25.44 -10.54
C ASP A 8 -12.41 24.39 -11.18
N TYR A 9 -11.88 23.21 -11.43
CA TYR A 9 -12.63 22.08 -12.00
C TYR A 9 -12.04 20.74 -11.59
N TYR A 10 -12.76 19.67 -11.88
CA TYR A 10 -12.29 18.30 -11.66
C TYR A 10 -12.77 17.36 -12.76
N TYR A 11 -12.05 16.26 -12.91
CA TYR A 11 -12.39 15.18 -13.83
C TYR A 11 -11.83 13.86 -13.29
N THR A 12 -12.29 12.75 -13.84
CA THR A 12 -11.79 11.42 -13.49
C THR A 12 -11.10 10.78 -14.69
N TYR A 13 -10.05 10.01 -14.42
CA TYR A 13 -9.39 9.16 -15.40
C TYR A 13 -8.96 7.86 -14.72
N GLY A 14 -9.49 6.72 -15.18
CA GLY A 14 -9.30 5.43 -14.49
C GLY A 14 -9.77 5.50 -13.02
N ASP A 15 -8.91 5.06 -12.11
CA ASP A 15 -9.17 5.07 -10.67
C ASP A 15 -8.77 6.38 -9.97
N ALA A 16 -8.45 7.40 -10.73
CA ALA A 16 -8.03 8.69 -10.21
C ALA A 16 -9.06 9.80 -10.41
N LEU A 17 -9.18 10.63 -9.38
CA LEU A 17 -9.84 11.93 -9.38
C LEU A 17 -8.77 13.01 -9.49
N PHE A 18 -8.83 13.82 -10.56
CA PHE A 18 -7.99 14.98 -10.77
C PHE A 18 -8.77 16.25 -10.43
N ILE A 19 -8.21 17.09 -9.58
CA ILE A 19 -8.78 18.35 -9.15
C ILE A 19 -7.82 19.47 -9.52
N VAL A 20 -8.29 20.44 -10.30
CA VAL A 20 -7.50 21.60 -10.73
C VAL A 20 -8.01 22.84 -10.02
N ILE A 21 -7.13 23.53 -9.32
CA ILE A 21 -7.46 24.77 -8.61
C ILE A 21 -6.63 25.93 -9.13
N ASP A 22 -7.24 27.11 -9.22
CA ASP A 22 -6.60 28.35 -9.64
C ASP A 22 -6.02 29.11 -8.44
N THR A 23 -4.77 28.86 -8.15
CA THR A 23 -4.05 29.46 -7.02
C THR A 23 -3.68 30.95 -7.20
N ASN A 24 -4.00 31.58 -8.34
CA ASN A 24 -4.05 33.05 -8.41
C ASN A 24 -5.21 33.61 -7.56
N ASN A 25 -6.19 32.79 -7.24
CA ASN A 25 -7.22 33.10 -6.26
C ASN A 25 -6.76 32.61 -4.88
N TYR A 26 -6.37 33.53 -4.02
CA TYR A 26 -5.94 33.23 -2.64
C TYR A 26 -7.09 32.91 -1.66
N ASN A 27 -8.35 32.90 -2.13
CA ASN A 27 -9.49 32.49 -1.32
C ASN A 27 -9.62 30.96 -1.30
N CYS A 28 -8.85 30.32 -0.45
CA CYS A 28 -8.80 28.85 -0.36
C CYS A 28 -10.12 28.22 0.13
N ALA A 29 -11.04 28.99 0.72
CA ALA A 29 -12.38 28.50 1.04
C ALA A 29 -13.19 28.12 -0.20
N THR A 30 -12.97 28.80 -1.34
CA THR A 30 -13.60 28.41 -2.62
C THR A 30 -13.00 27.13 -3.16
N HIS A 31 -11.69 26.96 -3.06
CA HIS A 31 -11.00 25.73 -3.45
C HIS A 31 -11.45 24.53 -2.61
N ARG A 32 -11.56 24.72 -1.28
CA ARG A 32 -12.10 23.70 -0.38
C ARG A 32 -13.48 23.20 -0.83
N ASN A 33 -14.39 24.12 -1.19
CA ASN A 33 -15.73 23.75 -1.66
C ASN A 33 -15.70 22.90 -2.94
N VAL A 34 -14.76 23.17 -3.86
CA VAL A 34 -14.58 22.35 -5.08
C VAL A 34 -14.03 20.99 -4.75
N ILE A 35 -13.00 20.93 -3.92
CA ILE A 35 -12.37 19.68 -3.49
C ILE A 35 -13.40 18.82 -2.78
N GLU A 36 -14.15 19.36 -1.81
CA GLU A 36 -15.22 18.66 -1.11
C GLU A 36 -16.26 18.08 -2.09
N LYS A 37 -16.72 18.91 -3.04
CA LYS A 37 -17.68 18.46 -4.05
C LYS A 37 -17.10 17.35 -4.92
N ALA A 38 -15.86 17.52 -5.42
CA ALA A 38 -15.19 16.56 -6.27
C ALA A 38 -15.04 15.20 -5.57
N VAL A 39 -14.59 15.20 -4.32
CA VAL A 39 -14.42 13.98 -3.52
C VAL A 39 -15.77 13.32 -3.22
N ASN A 40 -16.78 14.10 -2.84
CA ASN A 40 -18.11 13.55 -2.52
C ASN A 40 -18.82 12.93 -3.72
N GLU A 41 -18.61 13.48 -4.92
CA GLU A 41 -19.18 12.95 -6.16
C GLU A 41 -18.39 11.76 -6.75
N ASN A 42 -17.16 11.50 -6.27
CA ASN A 42 -16.25 10.49 -6.82
C ASN A 42 -15.61 9.63 -5.71
N LYS A 43 -16.40 9.16 -4.76
CA LYS A 43 -15.96 8.36 -3.61
C LYS A 43 -15.39 6.99 -4.01
N ASP A 44 -15.74 6.51 -5.19
CA ASP A 44 -15.23 5.28 -5.79
C ASP A 44 -13.80 5.41 -6.32
N LYS A 45 -13.27 6.64 -6.46
CA LYS A 45 -11.91 6.87 -6.95
C LYS A 45 -10.90 6.68 -5.82
N LYS A 46 -9.92 5.83 -6.08
CA LYS A 46 -8.91 5.47 -5.10
C LYS A 46 -7.82 6.54 -4.94
N TRP A 47 -7.50 7.23 -6.05
CA TRP A 47 -6.45 8.23 -6.10
C TRP A 47 -7.01 9.64 -6.21
N ARG A 48 -6.48 10.57 -5.42
CA ARG A 48 -6.86 11.99 -5.42
C ARG A 48 -5.63 12.83 -5.71
N ILE A 49 -5.64 13.48 -6.87
CA ILE A 49 -4.52 14.28 -7.36
C ILE A 49 -4.98 15.72 -7.53
N VAL A 50 -4.33 16.65 -6.85
CA VAL A 50 -4.58 18.08 -7.00
C VAL A 50 -3.50 18.69 -7.88
N MET A 51 -3.89 19.59 -8.79
CA MET A 51 -2.99 20.33 -9.67
C MET A 51 -3.22 21.83 -9.52
N PHE A 52 -2.15 22.60 -9.38
CA PHE A 52 -2.19 24.06 -9.29
C PHE A 52 -0.85 24.68 -9.69
N HIS A 53 -0.78 26.03 -9.77
CA HIS A 53 0.39 26.68 -10.34
C HIS A 53 1.50 26.96 -9.32
N GLN A 54 1.21 27.70 -8.23
CA GLN A 54 2.25 28.09 -7.27
C GLN A 54 2.77 26.86 -6.52
N ASP A 55 4.08 26.77 -6.33
CA ASP A 55 4.66 25.71 -5.52
C ASP A 55 4.62 26.09 -4.02
N ILE A 56 3.89 25.31 -3.26
CA ILE A 56 3.77 25.52 -1.82
C ILE A 56 4.79 24.73 -1.02
N TYR A 57 5.41 23.73 -1.65
CA TYR A 57 6.52 22.93 -1.13
C TYR A 57 7.54 22.66 -2.24
N GLY A 58 8.17 23.71 -2.73
CA GLY A 58 9.17 23.67 -3.77
C GLY A 58 10.59 23.92 -3.24
N SER A 59 11.52 24.12 -4.16
CA SER A 59 12.93 24.39 -3.85
C SER A 59 13.57 25.45 -4.75
N GLY A 60 12.77 26.17 -5.53
CA GLY A 60 13.24 27.25 -6.38
C GLY A 60 13.44 28.56 -5.65
N LEU A 61 14.49 29.27 -6.01
CA LEU A 61 14.79 30.59 -5.47
C LEU A 61 13.72 31.59 -5.95
N ASP A 62 13.33 32.51 -5.11
CA ASP A 62 12.39 33.62 -5.32
C ASP A 62 10.90 33.30 -5.11
N HIS A 63 10.46 32.03 -5.15
CA HIS A 63 9.03 31.69 -5.02
C HIS A 63 8.73 30.71 -3.90
N SER A 64 9.44 29.60 -3.80
CA SER A 64 9.21 28.58 -2.75
C SER A 64 9.40 29.12 -1.32
N ASP A 65 10.15 30.20 -1.13
CA ASP A 65 10.43 30.85 0.15
C ASP A 65 9.64 32.16 0.35
N SER A 66 8.67 32.46 -0.50
CA SER A 66 7.89 33.69 -0.44
C SER A 66 6.36 33.46 -0.57
N ASP A 67 5.79 33.63 -1.76
CA ASP A 67 4.35 33.60 -1.98
C ASP A 67 3.73 32.20 -1.81
N GLY A 68 4.48 31.12 -2.04
CA GLY A 68 4.04 29.76 -1.80
C GLY A 68 3.64 29.48 -0.35
N ILE A 69 4.31 30.12 0.62
CA ILE A 69 4.03 29.91 2.06
C ILE A 69 2.64 30.38 2.47
N ILE A 70 2.13 31.43 1.84
CA ILE A 70 0.78 31.97 2.10
C ILE A 70 -0.29 30.94 1.78
N LEU A 71 -0.14 30.29 0.64
CA LEU A 71 -1.06 29.22 0.20
C LEU A 71 -0.85 27.95 0.99
N ARG A 72 0.38 27.62 1.37
CA ARG A 72 0.74 26.45 2.16
C ARG A 72 -0.08 26.34 3.44
N THR A 73 -0.13 27.41 4.25
CA THR A 73 -0.87 27.43 5.52
C THR A 73 -2.37 27.20 5.37
N GLN A 74 -2.93 27.48 4.20
CA GLN A 74 -4.34 27.32 3.91
C GLN A 74 -4.68 26.01 3.19
N LEU A 75 -3.84 25.60 2.23
CA LEU A 75 -4.11 24.43 1.37
C LEU A 75 -3.74 23.12 2.05
N THR A 76 -2.63 23.07 2.80
CA THR A 76 -2.19 21.82 3.46
C THR A 76 -3.29 21.20 4.33
N PRO A 77 -3.97 21.95 5.24
CA PRO A 77 -5.07 21.37 6.03
C PRO A 77 -6.26 20.90 5.19
N ILE A 78 -6.52 21.55 4.04
CA ILE A 78 -7.58 21.14 3.13
C ILE A 78 -7.18 19.82 2.44
N PHE A 79 -5.93 19.66 2.03
CA PHE A 79 -5.46 18.45 1.40
C PHE A 79 -5.51 17.26 2.37
N ASP A 80 -5.17 17.49 3.63
CA ASP A 80 -5.30 16.45 4.68
C ASP A 80 -6.76 16.08 4.92
N GLU A 81 -7.66 17.08 5.01
CA GLU A 81 -9.11 16.85 5.24
C GLU A 81 -9.71 15.93 4.16
N PHE A 82 -9.20 16.02 2.94
CA PHE A 82 -9.73 15.29 1.80
C PHE A 82 -8.80 14.17 1.30
N ASP A 83 -7.83 13.74 2.07
CA ASP A 83 -6.91 12.64 1.71
C ASP A 83 -6.31 12.81 0.31
N ILE A 84 -5.70 13.93 0.02
CA ILE A 84 -5.02 14.15 -1.26
C ILE A 84 -3.71 13.38 -1.26
N ASP A 85 -3.50 12.53 -2.27
CA ASP A 85 -2.31 11.70 -2.39
C ASP A 85 -1.12 12.44 -2.98
N VAL A 86 -1.39 13.21 -4.03
CA VAL A 86 -0.36 13.89 -4.83
C VAL A 86 -0.81 15.30 -5.14
N ALA A 87 0.04 16.27 -4.89
CA ALA A 87 -0.10 17.65 -5.31
C ALA A 87 0.94 17.96 -6.40
N LEU A 88 0.46 18.21 -7.63
CA LEU A 88 1.29 18.62 -8.76
C LEU A 88 1.28 20.14 -8.82
N GLN A 89 2.45 20.73 -8.63
CA GLN A 89 2.68 22.16 -8.56
C GLN A 89 3.71 22.59 -9.62
N GLY A 90 3.96 23.88 -9.75
CA GLY A 90 4.89 24.45 -10.72
C GLY A 90 5.42 25.80 -10.22
N HIS A 91 5.65 26.72 -11.15
CA HIS A 91 6.10 28.09 -10.91
C HIS A 91 7.62 28.27 -10.85
N ASP A 92 8.32 27.49 -10.08
CA ASP A 92 9.75 27.69 -9.79
C ASP A 92 10.70 27.19 -10.85
N HIS A 93 10.19 26.48 -11.84
CA HIS A 93 10.98 25.95 -12.94
C HIS A 93 12.25 25.20 -12.45
N THR A 94 12.12 24.46 -11.35
CA THR A 94 13.08 23.50 -10.82
C THR A 94 12.41 22.14 -10.69
N TYR A 95 13.16 21.06 -10.57
CA TYR A 95 12.61 19.80 -10.10
C TYR A 95 12.68 19.74 -8.59
N SER A 96 11.56 19.44 -7.97
CA SER A 96 11.52 19.11 -6.55
C SER A 96 10.43 18.10 -6.24
N ARG A 97 10.69 17.26 -5.26
CA ARG A 97 9.70 16.35 -4.66
C ARG A 97 9.85 16.35 -3.14
N SER A 98 8.75 16.56 -2.45
CA SER A 98 8.73 16.48 -1.00
C SER A 98 8.77 15.04 -0.48
N TYR A 99 9.01 14.88 0.80
CA TYR A 99 8.54 13.72 1.55
C TYR A 99 7.01 13.66 1.60
N GLN A 100 6.43 12.64 2.24
CA GLN A 100 5.01 12.64 2.58
C GLN A 100 4.78 13.64 3.70
N LEU A 101 3.93 14.63 3.44
CA LEU A 101 3.68 15.74 4.36
C LEU A 101 2.21 15.79 4.74
N SER A 102 1.93 16.10 5.99
CA SER A 102 0.62 16.52 6.48
C SER A 102 0.74 17.84 7.23
N GLY A 103 -0.38 18.49 7.51
CA GLY A 103 -0.43 19.64 8.39
C GLY A 103 0.00 19.27 9.82
N ASP A 104 0.50 20.25 10.56
CA ASP A 104 0.94 20.06 11.94
C ASP A 104 -0.20 20.13 12.98
N GLY A 105 -1.44 20.26 12.51
CA GLY A 105 -2.64 20.32 13.33
C GLY A 105 -2.81 21.62 14.15
N LYS A 106 -1.99 22.65 13.87
CA LYS A 106 -2.06 23.93 14.57
C LYS A 106 -2.73 24.98 13.72
N GLU A 107 -3.25 26.01 14.39
CA GLU A 107 -3.65 27.24 13.73
C GLU A 107 -2.41 28.10 13.42
N HIS A 108 -2.31 28.54 12.18
CA HIS A 108 -1.24 29.41 11.71
C HIS A 108 -1.72 30.84 11.53
N THR A 109 -0.81 31.79 11.73
CA THR A 109 -1.10 33.21 11.61
C THR A 109 -1.60 33.52 10.20
N ALA A 110 -2.77 34.17 10.10
CA ALA A 110 -3.28 34.64 8.83
C ALA A 110 -2.26 35.56 8.14
N PHE A 111 -2.19 35.45 6.82
CA PHE A 111 -1.30 36.26 6.02
C PHE A 111 -1.53 37.75 6.31
N ASP A 112 -0.49 38.42 6.78
CA ASP A 112 -0.43 39.89 6.85
C ASP A 112 0.71 40.34 5.91
N ARG A 113 0.33 41.09 4.88
CA ARG A 113 1.27 41.59 3.88
C ARG A 113 2.42 42.41 4.48
N SER A 114 2.24 43.02 5.66
CA SER A 114 3.28 43.74 6.36
C SER A 114 4.37 42.86 6.98
N ASN A 115 4.03 41.57 7.23
CA ASN A 115 4.92 40.57 7.85
C ASN A 115 5.28 39.42 6.92
N ALA A 116 4.74 39.40 5.70
CA ALA A 116 4.77 38.26 4.78
C ALA A 116 6.17 37.75 4.40
N TYR A 117 7.18 38.56 4.53
CA TYR A 117 8.55 38.25 4.15
C TYR A 117 9.52 38.36 5.33
N GLY A 118 8.99 38.46 6.55
CA GLY A 118 9.83 38.44 7.75
C GLY A 118 10.27 37.03 8.09
N GLU A 119 11.52 36.88 8.51
CA GLU A 119 12.10 35.59 8.96
C GLU A 119 11.25 34.94 10.06
N ASP A 120 10.66 35.75 10.95
CA ASP A 120 9.76 35.29 11.99
C ASP A 120 8.45 34.71 11.42
N TYR A 121 7.90 35.27 10.34
CA TYR A 121 6.70 34.75 9.70
C TYR A 121 6.93 33.37 9.09
N LEU A 122 8.05 33.19 8.39
CA LEU A 122 8.43 31.92 7.76
C LEU A 122 8.61 30.83 8.81
N THR A 123 9.31 31.14 9.89
CA THR A 123 9.56 30.21 11.00
C THR A 123 8.29 29.84 11.75
N GLN A 124 7.37 30.81 11.97
CA GLN A 124 6.11 30.59 12.68
C GLN A 124 5.04 29.85 11.84
N ASN A 125 5.18 29.85 10.53
CA ASN A 125 4.23 29.24 9.60
C ASN A 125 4.78 27.98 8.90
N ASN A 126 5.76 27.34 9.47
CA ASN A 126 6.08 25.97 9.17
C ASN A 126 4.93 25.07 9.66
N CYS A 127 3.99 24.79 8.73
CA CYS A 127 2.68 24.21 9.07
C CYS A 127 2.59 22.71 8.74
N TYR A 128 3.71 22.02 8.62
CA TYR A 128 3.76 20.63 8.16
C TYR A 128 4.44 19.69 9.17
N THR A 129 4.10 18.43 9.03
CA THR A 129 4.76 17.28 9.63
C THR A 129 5.30 16.39 8.51
N ILE A 130 6.54 15.91 8.66
CA ILE A 130 7.14 14.95 7.73
C ILE A 130 6.79 13.54 8.22
N ASN A 131 5.98 12.80 7.45
CA ASN A 131 5.44 11.49 7.85
C ASN A 131 6.32 10.32 7.41
N SER A 132 7.30 10.56 6.54
CA SER A 132 8.22 9.53 6.04
C SER A 132 9.55 10.14 5.65
N ASP A 133 10.63 9.44 5.93
CA ASP A 133 12.00 9.77 5.51
C ASP A 133 12.43 9.04 4.23
N LEU A 134 11.48 8.38 3.54
CA LEU A 134 11.77 7.64 2.32
C LEU A 134 12.07 8.60 1.17
N VAL A 135 13.33 8.59 0.72
CA VAL A 135 13.77 9.42 -0.41
C VAL A 135 13.40 8.79 -1.74
N THR A 136 13.59 7.48 -1.91
CA THR A 136 13.34 6.79 -3.19
C THR A 136 12.63 5.45 -2.98
N GLY A 137 11.95 4.95 -4.00
CA GLY A 137 11.36 3.62 -4.00
C GLY A 137 9.86 3.61 -3.74
N THR A 138 9.39 2.68 -2.93
CA THR A 138 7.96 2.42 -2.72
C THR A 138 7.57 2.68 -1.28
N ILE A 139 6.56 3.51 -1.08
CA ILE A 139 5.89 3.70 0.20
C ILE A 139 4.52 3.04 0.17
N VAL A 140 4.11 2.43 1.29
CA VAL A 140 2.88 1.65 1.38
C VAL A 140 1.97 2.27 2.42
N ASP A 141 0.73 2.56 2.03
CA ASP A 141 -0.33 3.19 2.85
C ASP A 141 0.20 4.43 3.61
N PRO A 142 0.86 5.40 2.94
CA PRO A 142 1.39 6.56 3.62
C PRO A 142 0.30 7.49 4.13
N GLU A 143 0.59 8.20 5.19
CA GLU A 143 -0.17 9.37 5.62
C GLU A 143 0.35 10.61 4.90
N GLY A 144 -0.56 11.54 4.55
CA GLY A 144 -0.26 12.84 3.96
C GLY A 144 -0.08 12.83 2.45
N THR A 145 0.30 13.99 1.94
CA THR A 145 0.42 14.31 0.51
C THR A 145 1.88 14.40 0.10
N VAL A 146 2.23 13.88 -1.09
CA VAL A 146 3.51 14.21 -1.74
C VAL A 146 3.31 15.39 -2.69
N TYR A 147 4.18 16.38 -2.59
CA TYR A 147 4.19 17.57 -3.45
C TYR A 147 5.31 17.45 -4.45
N MET A 148 5.03 17.80 -5.70
CA MET A 148 5.99 17.61 -6.78
C MET A 148 5.91 18.72 -7.81
N GLU A 149 7.06 19.20 -8.23
CA GLU A 149 7.27 20.09 -9.35
C GLU A 149 8.20 19.46 -10.38
N ALA A 150 7.84 19.54 -11.67
CA ALA A 150 8.54 18.85 -12.76
C ALA A 150 9.46 19.75 -13.61
N ASN A 151 9.89 20.88 -13.08
CA ASN A 151 10.76 21.85 -13.80
C ASN A 151 10.03 22.53 -15.00
N SER A 152 10.78 23.07 -15.92
CA SER A 152 10.27 23.76 -17.12
C SER A 152 10.01 22.79 -18.26
N ALA A 153 8.76 22.68 -18.71
CA ALA A 153 8.39 21.77 -19.79
C ALA A 153 8.90 22.24 -21.17
N THR A 154 9.12 23.53 -21.35
CA THR A 154 9.52 24.12 -22.65
C THR A 154 10.96 24.63 -22.68
N GLY A 155 11.63 24.68 -21.52
CA GLY A 155 12.96 25.27 -21.41
C GLY A 155 12.99 26.78 -21.57
N SER A 156 11.85 27.47 -21.53
CA SER A 156 11.78 28.91 -21.76
C SER A 156 12.34 29.75 -20.60
N LYS A 157 12.34 29.20 -19.39
CA LYS A 157 12.84 29.82 -18.15
C LYS A 157 13.26 28.76 -17.14
N TYR A 158 14.28 29.08 -16.36
CA TYR A 158 14.78 28.28 -15.27
C TYR A 158 15.12 29.17 -14.08
N TYR A 159 14.99 28.64 -12.87
CA TYR A 159 15.43 29.29 -11.64
C TYR A 159 16.56 28.52 -10.97
N GLU A 160 17.33 29.20 -10.14
CA GLU A 160 18.28 28.58 -9.25
C GLU A 160 17.56 27.84 -8.14
N LEU A 161 18.21 26.84 -7.58
CA LEU A 161 17.75 26.23 -6.34
C LEU A 161 18.04 27.15 -5.15
N ILE A 162 17.19 27.15 -4.15
CA ILE A 162 17.50 27.74 -2.84
C ILE A 162 18.79 27.08 -2.32
N PRO A 163 19.80 27.87 -1.86
CA PRO A 163 21.11 27.32 -1.50
C PRO A 163 21.07 26.19 -0.48
N ALA A 164 20.28 26.33 0.58
CA ALA A 164 20.07 25.29 1.58
C ALA A 164 18.84 24.46 1.22
N GLN A 165 18.98 23.14 1.12
CA GLN A 165 17.84 22.25 0.92
C GLN A 165 16.89 22.35 2.12
N GLN A 166 15.63 22.53 1.83
CA GLN A 166 14.58 22.51 2.85
C GLN A 166 14.40 21.09 3.40
N ASP A 167 14.06 20.97 4.66
CA ASP A 167 13.91 19.69 5.35
C ASP A 167 12.75 18.84 4.82
N TYR A 168 11.71 19.47 4.26
CA TYR A 168 10.57 18.80 3.63
C TYR A 168 10.89 18.24 2.23
N ILE A 169 12.01 18.62 1.61
CA ILE A 169 12.41 18.18 0.26
C ILE A 169 13.17 16.86 0.32
N ALA A 170 12.62 15.83 -0.30
CA ALA A 170 13.27 14.53 -0.47
C ALA A 170 14.30 14.55 -1.60
N GLU A 171 13.91 15.11 -2.76
CA GLU A 171 14.77 15.24 -3.94
C GLU A 171 14.59 16.61 -4.60
N ARG A 172 15.66 17.14 -5.14
CA ARG A 172 15.63 18.35 -5.95
C ARG A 172 16.76 18.37 -6.97
N SER A 173 16.51 19.01 -8.11
CA SER A 173 17.49 19.13 -9.18
C SER A 173 17.23 20.36 -10.04
N GLN A 174 18.32 20.92 -10.61
CA GLN A 174 18.25 21.89 -11.70
C GLN A 174 19.22 21.48 -12.78
N THR A 175 18.69 20.95 -13.87
CA THR A 175 19.49 20.45 -14.99
C THR A 175 19.59 21.46 -16.14
N TRP A 176 18.85 22.57 -16.08
CA TRP A 176 18.78 23.57 -17.14
C TRP A 176 18.32 22.98 -18.50
N THR A 177 17.55 21.88 -18.42
CA THR A 177 16.94 21.20 -19.56
C THR A 177 15.43 21.07 -19.36
N PRO A 178 14.64 21.02 -20.44
CA PRO A 178 13.22 20.73 -20.33
C PRO A 178 12.97 19.35 -19.73
N SER A 179 11.91 19.21 -18.96
CA SER A 179 11.54 17.92 -18.37
C SER A 179 10.04 17.66 -18.39
N TYR A 180 9.67 16.41 -18.27
CA TYR A 180 8.29 15.96 -18.16
C TYR A 180 8.20 14.78 -17.20
N SER A 181 7.04 14.63 -16.57
CA SER A 181 6.77 13.49 -15.68
C SER A 181 5.75 12.55 -16.28
N VAL A 182 5.96 11.26 -16.06
CA VAL A 182 5.02 10.20 -16.38
C VAL A 182 4.44 9.67 -15.07
N ILE A 183 3.12 9.67 -14.98
CA ILE A 183 2.38 9.10 -13.85
C ILE A 183 1.73 7.80 -14.33
N ASN A 184 2.23 6.67 -13.86
CA ASN A 184 1.63 5.38 -14.08
C ASN A 184 0.72 5.03 -12.91
N MET A 185 -0.54 4.74 -13.20
CA MET A 185 -1.53 4.41 -12.18
C MET A 185 -2.13 3.03 -12.41
N THR A 186 -2.26 2.29 -11.33
CA THR A 186 -3.02 1.05 -11.23
C THR A 186 -4.06 1.20 -10.11
N GLU A 187 -4.88 0.19 -9.90
CA GLU A 187 -5.80 0.18 -8.75
C GLU A 187 -5.07 0.40 -7.42
N THR A 188 -3.88 -0.17 -7.25
CA THR A 188 -3.16 -0.20 -5.97
C THR A 188 -1.89 0.62 -5.92
N ALA A 189 -1.41 1.17 -7.04
CA ALA A 189 -0.15 1.91 -7.08
C ALA A 189 -0.20 3.13 -8.01
N VAL A 190 0.47 4.22 -7.59
CA VAL A 190 0.83 5.36 -8.42
C VAL A 190 2.34 5.49 -8.42
N THR A 191 2.95 5.46 -9.61
CA THR A 191 4.39 5.68 -9.80
C THR A 191 4.62 6.94 -10.61
N ILE A 192 5.43 7.85 -10.09
CA ILE A 192 5.81 9.09 -10.76
C ILE A 192 7.30 8.99 -11.13
N THR A 193 7.62 9.27 -12.39
CA THR A 193 9.00 9.31 -12.88
C THR A 193 9.19 10.53 -13.78
N THR A 194 10.18 11.34 -13.49
CA THR A 194 10.50 12.54 -14.27
C THR A 194 11.66 12.27 -15.25
N TYR A 195 11.52 12.75 -16.44
CA TYR A 195 12.46 12.55 -17.56
C TYR A 195 12.98 13.88 -18.09
N ASP A 196 14.23 13.90 -18.45
CA ASP A 196 14.82 14.93 -19.29
C ASP A 196 14.24 14.82 -20.70
N ALA A 197 13.68 15.90 -21.23
CA ALA A 197 12.95 15.87 -22.51
C ALA A 197 13.86 15.76 -23.73
N ASP A 198 15.13 16.19 -23.62
CA ASP A 198 16.09 16.13 -24.74
C ASP A 198 16.67 14.72 -24.90
N THR A 199 16.85 14.00 -23.78
CA THR A 199 17.50 12.69 -23.77
C THR A 199 16.55 11.52 -23.57
N ASN A 200 15.34 11.76 -23.09
CA ASN A 200 14.36 10.74 -22.63
C ASN A 200 14.91 9.78 -21.55
N LYS A 201 15.87 10.23 -20.76
CA LYS A 201 16.38 9.52 -19.60
C LYS A 201 15.74 10.08 -18.33
N VAL A 202 15.74 9.27 -17.28
CA VAL A 202 15.36 9.76 -15.95
C VAL A 202 16.18 11.00 -15.63
N LEU A 203 15.50 12.06 -15.19
CA LEU A 203 16.12 13.35 -14.89
C LEU A 203 17.19 13.17 -13.81
N GLU A 204 18.36 13.75 -14.02
CA GLU A 204 19.43 13.70 -13.02
C GLU A 204 18.99 14.35 -11.72
N GLY A 205 19.25 13.67 -10.58
CA GLY A 205 18.81 14.10 -9.26
C GLY A 205 17.35 13.78 -8.95
N SER A 206 16.68 13.01 -9.82
CA SER A 206 15.34 12.45 -9.54
C SER A 206 15.36 10.92 -9.56
N SER A 207 14.34 10.34 -8.93
CA SER A 207 14.09 8.90 -8.97
C SER A 207 12.61 8.60 -9.16
N ALA A 208 12.29 7.36 -9.57
CA ALA A 208 10.93 6.89 -9.55
C ALA A 208 10.43 6.77 -8.11
N TYR A 209 9.24 7.31 -7.85
CA TYR A 209 8.58 7.24 -6.55
C TYR A 209 7.23 6.57 -6.68
N THR A 210 6.99 5.55 -5.88
CA THR A 210 5.77 4.75 -5.93
C THR A 210 5.01 4.83 -4.62
N ILE A 211 3.75 5.22 -4.70
CA ILE A 211 2.79 5.15 -3.60
C ILE A 211 1.92 3.93 -3.83
N VAL A 212 1.78 3.09 -2.80
CA VAL A 212 0.89 1.93 -2.80
C VAL A 212 -0.20 2.13 -1.76
N LYS A 213 -1.45 1.96 -2.17
CA LYS A 213 -2.61 1.80 -1.29
C LYS A 213 -3.09 0.37 -1.41
N LYS A 214 -2.93 -0.42 -0.36
CA LYS A 214 -3.37 -1.81 -0.36
C LYS A 214 -4.87 -1.93 -0.58
N ALA A 215 -5.28 -2.99 -1.26
CA ALA A 215 -6.67 -3.39 -1.26
C ALA A 215 -7.03 -4.07 0.08
N ASP A 216 -8.31 -4.05 0.43
CA ASP A 216 -8.80 -4.67 1.67
C ASP A 216 -8.73 -6.20 1.58
N THR A 217 -7.93 -6.80 2.45
CA THR A 217 -7.75 -8.26 2.55
C THR A 217 -8.52 -8.88 3.74
N THR A 218 -9.35 -8.13 4.44
CA THR A 218 -10.02 -8.59 5.67
C THR A 218 -10.80 -9.87 5.44
N ALA A 219 -11.66 -9.89 4.41
CA ALA A 219 -12.49 -11.07 4.10
C ALA A 219 -11.64 -12.29 3.73
N LEU A 220 -10.53 -12.11 3.01
CA LEU A 220 -9.63 -13.20 2.65
C LEU A 220 -8.88 -13.73 3.87
N ASN A 221 -8.42 -12.86 4.78
CA ASN A 221 -7.81 -13.25 6.05
C ASN A 221 -8.79 -14.07 6.91
N GLU A 222 -10.03 -13.61 7.05
CA GLU A 222 -11.07 -14.34 7.80
C GLU A 222 -11.35 -15.71 7.18
N ALA A 223 -11.41 -15.81 5.86
CA ALA A 223 -11.58 -17.08 5.16
C ALA A 223 -10.40 -18.04 5.40
N VAL A 224 -9.16 -17.54 5.39
CA VAL A 224 -7.96 -18.34 5.70
C VAL A 224 -8.01 -18.89 7.11
N GLU A 225 -8.31 -18.06 8.11
CA GLU A 225 -8.40 -18.50 9.51
C GLU A 225 -9.56 -19.49 9.73
N ALA A 226 -10.70 -19.28 9.09
CA ALA A 226 -11.81 -20.22 9.14
C ALA A 226 -11.46 -21.58 8.51
N ALA A 227 -10.76 -21.57 7.37
CA ALA A 227 -10.30 -22.79 6.69
C ALA A 227 -9.30 -23.56 7.55
N LYS A 228 -8.29 -22.90 8.13
CA LYS A 228 -7.32 -23.52 9.04
C LYS A 228 -8.00 -24.19 10.22
N LYS A 229 -8.92 -23.48 10.89
CA LYS A 229 -9.69 -24.00 12.02
C LYS A 229 -10.54 -25.21 11.63
N GLN A 230 -11.11 -25.24 10.42
CA GLN A 230 -11.90 -26.37 9.94
C GLN A 230 -11.04 -27.63 9.73
N LEU A 231 -9.77 -27.47 9.31
CA LEU A 231 -8.84 -28.57 9.10
C LEU A 231 -8.32 -29.19 10.41
N GLU A 232 -8.35 -28.47 11.55
CA GLU A 232 -7.96 -29.00 12.87
C GLU A 232 -8.78 -30.23 13.31
N ALA A 233 -9.96 -30.42 12.74
CA ALA A 233 -10.88 -31.49 13.13
C ALA A 233 -10.44 -32.90 12.67
N ASP A 234 -9.39 -33.04 11.88
CA ASP A 234 -8.81 -34.30 11.32
C ASP A 234 -9.86 -35.35 10.81
N LYS A 235 -10.96 -34.86 10.30
CA LYS A 235 -12.10 -35.68 9.83
C LYS A 235 -12.21 -35.77 8.29
N TYR A 236 -11.28 -35.18 7.58
CA TYR A 236 -11.33 -35.06 6.12
C TYR A 236 -10.26 -35.93 5.45
N THR A 237 -10.50 -36.33 4.20
CA THR A 237 -9.53 -37.09 3.39
C THR A 237 -8.31 -36.24 3.06
N ASP A 238 -7.13 -36.88 3.03
CA ASP A 238 -5.86 -36.18 2.76
C ASP A 238 -5.88 -35.44 1.41
N GLU A 239 -6.52 -36.03 0.38
CA GLU A 239 -6.66 -35.38 -0.94
C GLU A 239 -7.45 -34.06 -0.85
N SER A 240 -8.57 -34.04 -0.11
CA SER A 240 -9.37 -32.83 0.03
C SER A 240 -8.68 -31.79 0.92
N VAL A 241 -7.98 -32.20 1.96
CA VAL A 241 -7.15 -31.35 2.81
C VAL A 241 -6.00 -30.72 2.02
N ALA A 242 -5.33 -31.47 1.14
CA ALA A 242 -4.26 -30.94 0.30
C ALA A 242 -4.72 -29.77 -0.59
N LYS A 243 -5.94 -29.86 -1.16
CA LYS A 243 -6.52 -28.79 -1.99
C LYS A 243 -6.80 -27.53 -1.18
N VAL A 244 -7.32 -27.67 0.04
CA VAL A 244 -7.53 -26.52 0.93
C VAL A 244 -6.22 -25.88 1.34
N ASN A 245 -5.19 -26.68 1.65
CA ASN A 245 -3.86 -26.17 1.99
C ASN A 245 -3.21 -25.42 0.82
N GLU A 246 -3.39 -25.89 -0.42
CA GLU A 246 -2.96 -25.18 -1.62
C GLU A 246 -3.67 -23.83 -1.76
N ALA A 247 -5.00 -23.80 -1.56
CA ALA A 247 -5.78 -22.58 -1.61
C ALA A 247 -5.39 -21.60 -0.50
N ILE A 248 -5.12 -22.08 0.73
CA ILE A 248 -4.61 -21.24 1.84
C ILE A 248 -3.27 -20.62 1.45
N LYS A 249 -2.33 -21.42 0.93
CA LYS A 249 -1.01 -20.93 0.50
C LYS A 249 -1.11 -19.85 -0.59
N ASN A 250 -2.01 -20.04 -1.55
CA ASN A 250 -2.29 -19.05 -2.59
C ASN A 250 -2.85 -17.76 -1.96
N ALA A 251 -3.83 -17.88 -1.06
CA ALA A 251 -4.42 -16.75 -0.35
C ALA A 251 -3.38 -15.97 0.47
N GLU A 252 -2.52 -16.65 1.23
CA GLU A 252 -1.44 -16.04 2.00
C GLU A 252 -0.43 -15.29 1.11
N THR A 253 -0.15 -15.82 -0.08
CA THR A 253 0.71 -15.14 -1.07
C THR A 253 0.07 -13.83 -1.56
N ILE A 254 -1.24 -13.85 -1.83
CA ILE A 254 -1.99 -12.67 -2.28
C ILE A 254 -2.10 -11.63 -1.16
N ILE A 255 -2.30 -12.05 0.08
CA ILE A 255 -2.33 -11.16 1.25
C ILE A 255 -0.97 -10.47 1.46
N ALA A 256 0.13 -11.19 1.23
CA ALA A 256 1.48 -10.66 1.39
C ALA A 256 1.90 -9.69 0.27
N ASP A 257 1.26 -9.76 -0.89
CA ASP A 257 1.53 -8.86 -2.00
C ASP A 257 0.79 -7.52 -1.83
N ASN A 258 1.50 -6.48 -1.49
CA ASN A 258 0.97 -5.13 -1.30
C ASN A 258 0.29 -4.53 -2.54
N GLN A 259 0.50 -5.12 -3.73
CA GLN A 259 -0.09 -4.67 -4.99
C GLN A 259 -1.17 -5.62 -5.51
N SER A 260 -1.64 -6.53 -4.69
CA SER A 260 -2.79 -7.36 -5.04
C SER A 260 -4.03 -6.51 -5.25
N THR A 261 -4.71 -6.72 -6.39
CA THR A 261 -5.94 -5.99 -6.73
C THR A 261 -7.15 -6.58 -6.00
N SER A 262 -8.22 -5.79 -5.88
CA SER A 262 -9.49 -6.24 -5.29
C SER A 262 -10.05 -7.48 -6.00
N ASP A 263 -9.91 -7.55 -7.33
CA ASP A 263 -10.34 -8.72 -8.12
C ASP A 263 -9.55 -9.97 -7.75
N LYS A 264 -8.21 -9.90 -7.65
CA LYS A 264 -7.38 -11.03 -7.24
C LYS A 264 -7.73 -11.53 -5.84
N ILE A 265 -8.00 -10.61 -4.92
CA ILE A 265 -8.41 -10.93 -3.54
C ILE A 265 -9.76 -11.65 -3.54
N ALA A 266 -10.74 -11.14 -4.34
CA ALA A 266 -12.05 -11.76 -4.46
C ALA A 266 -11.96 -13.17 -5.10
N GLU A 267 -11.18 -13.34 -6.15
CA GLU A 267 -10.93 -14.64 -6.80
C GLU A 267 -10.28 -15.65 -5.82
N ALA A 268 -9.27 -15.22 -5.06
CA ALA A 268 -8.63 -16.08 -4.05
C ALA A 268 -9.60 -16.48 -2.93
N THR A 269 -10.46 -15.53 -2.50
CA THR A 269 -11.50 -15.79 -1.50
C THR A 269 -12.50 -16.82 -2.01
N ALA A 270 -12.98 -16.67 -3.26
CA ALA A 270 -13.89 -17.60 -3.87
C ALA A 270 -13.25 -19.00 -4.02
N TYR A 271 -12.01 -19.07 -4.51
CA TYR A 271 -11.28 -20.32 -4.68
C TYR A 271 -11.08 -21.05 -3.34
N LEU A 272 -10.69 -20.34 -2.28
CA LEU A 272 -10.56 -20.92 -0.94
C LEU A 272 -11.90 -21.45 -0.42
N ASN A 273 -12.97 -20.69 -0.54
CA ASN A 273 -14.29 -21.10 -0.10
C ASN A 273 -14.80 -22.33 -0.88
N GLU A 274 -14.54 -22.42 -2.18
CA GLU A 274 -14.86 -23.59 -3.00
C GLU A 274 -14.07 -24.83 -2.56
N ALA A 275 -12.76 -24.68 -2.31
CA ALA A 275 -11.93 -25.76 -1.79
C ALA A 275 -12.42 -26.27 -0.44
N VAL A 276 -12.80 -25.37 0.47
CA VAL A 276 -13.38 -25.70 1.78
C VAL A 276 -14.73 -26.42 1.63
N ALA A 277 -15.60 -25.94 0.74
CA ALA A 277 -16.89 -26.57 0.49
C ALA A 277 -16.75 -27.99 -0.13
N ALA A 278 -15.65 -28.24 -0.82
CA ALA A 278 -15.34 -29.54 -1.44
C ALA A 278 -14.66 -30.54 -0.49
N LEU A 279 -14.51 -30.22 0.80
CA LEU A 279 -13.93 -31.14 1.79
C LEU A 279 -14.77 -32.43 1.89
N LYS A 280 -14.10 -33.58 1.87
CA LYS A 280 -14.71 -34.90 1.96
C LYS A 280 -14.35 -35.54 3.32
N ALA A 281 -15.36 -36.02 4.03
CA ALA A 281 -15.15 -36.75 5.27
C ALA A 281 -14.35 -38.06 5.02
N LYS A 282 -13.48 -38.42 5.96
CA LYS A 282 -12.85 -39.72 5.98
C LYS A 282 -13.95 -40.80 6.07
N PRO A 283 -13.80 -41.98 5.41
CA PRO A 283 -14.72 -43.10 5.66
C PRO A 283 -14.71 -43.47 7.15
N GLU A 284 -15.90 -43.68 7.70
CA GLU A 284 -15.96 -44.25 9.07
C GLU A 284 -15.31 -45.62 9.04
N GLU A 285 -14.35 -45.86 9.95
CA GLU A 285 -13.86 -47.21 10.18
C GLU A 285 -15.05 -48.08 10.65
N PRO A 286 -15.27 -49.27 10.06
CA PRO A 286 -16.35 -50.13 10.55
C PRO A 286 -16.10 -50.44 12.01
N ALA A 287 -17.10 -50.18 12.86
CA ALA A 287 -17.05 -50.55 14.26
C ALA A 287 -16.72 -52.03 14.36
N ASP A 288 -15.62 -52.39 15.05
CA ASP A 288 -15.30 -53.79 15.41
C ASP A 288 -16.50 -54.34 16.18
N ASP A 289 -17.27 -55.18 15.50
CA ASP A 289 -18.38 -55.93 16.10
C ASP A 289 -17.74 -57.12 16.87
N ASP A 290 -17.18 -56.82 18.05
CA ASP A 290 -16.73 -57.83 19.01
C ASP A 290 -17.96 -58.46 19.71
N THR A 291 -18.76 -59.19 18.94
CA THR A 291 -19.72 -60.16 19.50
C THR A 291 -19.03 -61.48 19.69
N SER A 292 -18.18 -61.58 20.69
CA SER A 292 -17.77 -62.88 21.24
C SER A 292 -18.92 -63.51 22.00
N SER A 293 -19.66 -64.37 21.30
CA SER A 293 -20.64 -65.26 21.91
C SER A 293 -19.94 -66.38 22.67
N ASP A 294 -20.09 -66.29 23.96
CA ASP A 294 -19.83 -67.35 24.96
C ASP A 294 -20.56 -68.64 24.59
N VAL A 295 -19.83 -69.74 24.30
CA VAL A 295 -20.39 -71.09 24.28
C VAL A 295 -19.55 -71.99 25.20
N SER A 296 -20.20 -72.36 26.24
CA SER A 296 -19.92 -73.32 27.33
C SER A 296 -19.20 -74.61 26.92
N LYS A 297 -18.29 -75.04 27.82
CA LYS A 297 -17.70 -76.40 27.96
C LYS A 297 -18.73 -77.54 28.04
N PRO A 298 -18.28 -78.77 27.71
CA PRO A 298 -18.20 -79.77 28.78
C PRO A 298 -16.86 -80.51 28.90
N ASP A 299 -16.58 -80.91 30.17
CA ASP A 299 -15.57 -81.83 30.64
C ASP A 299 -15.48 -83.15 29.82
N ASP A 300 -14.28 -83.67 29.62
CA ASP A 300 -13.99 -85.05 30.04
C ASP A 300 -12.48 -85.33 30.13
N THR A 301 -12.18 -86.13 31.10
CA THR A 301 -10.91 -86.70 31.61
C THR A 301 -10.14 -87.59 30.67
N SER A 302 -8.81 -87.50 30.66
CA SER A 302 -7.83 -88.61 30.94
C SER A 302 -6.40 -88.21 30.56
N LYS A 303 -5.50 -88.32 31.54
CA LYS A 303 -4.05 -88.51 31.45
C LYS A 303 -3.78 -89.99 31.18
N PRO A 304 -2.57 -90.49 30.80
CA PRO A 304 -1.25 -90.15 31.31
C PRO A 304 -0.05 -90.19 30.30
N ASP A 305 1.07 -89.61 30.80
CA ASP A 305 2.51 -89.92 30.68
C ASP A 305 3.16 -90.25 29.30
N ASP A 306 4.29 -89.70 28.98
CA ASP A 306 5.64 -89.97 29.50
C ASP A 306 6.72 -89.28 28.61
N THR A 307 7.72 -88.75 29.32
CA THR A 307 9.18 -88.63 29.00
C THR A 307 9.66 -88.14 27.62
N SER A 308 10.43 -87.17 27.54
CA SER A 308 11.89 -87.04 27.63
C SER A 308 12.44 -85.78 26.97
N LYS A 309 13.20 -85.10 27.77
CA LYS A 309 14.27 -84.14 27.34
C LYS A 309 15.46 -85.03 26.85
N PRO A 310 16.57 -84.52 26.28
CA PRO A 310 17.16 -83.18 26.45
C PRO A 310 17.93 -82.60 25.21
N ASP A 311 18.30 -81.35 25.42
CA ASP A 311 19.61 -80.70 25.23
C ASP A 311 20.24 -80.35 23.87
N ASP A 312 20.70 -79.17 23.91
CA ASP A 312 22.02 -78.56 23.56
C ASP A 312 22.05 -77.71 22.27
N ASN A 313 22.24 -76.52 22.43
CA ASN A 313 23.42 -75.66 22.73
C ASN A 313 24.07 -74.99 21.50
N ILE A 314 24.34 -73.71 21.69
CA ILE A 314 25.56 -72.98 21.26
C ILE A 314 25.51 -72.33 19.83
N THR A 315 25.61 -71.11 19.66
CA THR A 315 26.54 -70.04 19.73
C THR A 315 26.29 -68.99 18.65
N ASN A 316 26.27 -67.80 19.14
CA ASN A 316 26.68 -66.57 18.40
C ASN A 316 28.21 -66.63 18.15
N PRO A 317 28.89 -66.02 17.21
CA PRO A 317 29.01 -64.54 17.23
C PRO A 317 29.33 -63.85 15.87
N ASN A 318 28.96 -62.56 15.80
CA ASN A 318 29.85 -61.40 15.72
C ASN A 318 30.56 -61.03 14.39
N THR A 319 30.64 -59.68 14.24
CA THR A 319 31.57 -58.86 13.44
C THR A 319 31.17 -58.68 11.95
N GLY A 320 31.20 -57.48 11.39
CA GLY A 320 31.74 -56.17 11.73
C GLY A 320 32.13 -55.48 10.42
N ASN A 321 31.94 -54.19 10.41
CA ASN A 321 32.66 -53.17 9.62
C ASN A 321 32.81 -53.32 8.08
N MET A 322 32.24 -52.38 7.34
CA MET A 322 32.88 -51.17 6.81
C MET A 322 31.82 -50.22 6.31
#